data_6201917927a3c18cadb70794563988e9
#
_entry.id   6201917927a3c18cadb70794563988e9
#
_cell.length_a   1.000
_cell.length_b   1.000
_cell.length_c   1.000
_cell.angle_alpha   90.00
_cell.angle_beta   90.00
_cell.angle_gamma   90.00
#
_symmetry.space_group_name_H-M   'P 1'
#
loop_
_entity.id
_entity.type
_entity.pdbx_description
1 polymer ?
#
loop_
_entity_poly.entity_id
_entity_poly.type
_entity_poly.pdbx_seq_one_letter_code
_entity_poly.pdbx_strand_id
1 'polypeptide(L)'
;MSKYLCANLDKKEYLDFGTYSENITEGSPACNTLEYFLATEWTKDKLVFLYQDNEKSDFFPEEDNAYDFVVENFDQRIVLNSVLKYTYIVNMSNNEYYFEAALPESEDYSHVCPLPFVLADKDSCCFGDSLDDSEAREVGRWSGDSLFVTNNKDLCSGYKLFESPYRMNNTANMALNGLNIVVTGTVSGHTRGSIENYIRQNGGNPQSSVTKKTNLVVVADYKPGRKKIDDAKKYGIKMISEQEFFEMIGE
;
A
#
# COMPACT_ATOMS: atom_id res chain seq x y z
N MET A 1 24.71 5.81 7.87
CA MET A 1 23.33 5.37 7.57
C MET A 1 23.34 4.86 6.14
N SER A 2 22.93 3.64 5.99
CA SER A 2 22.98 2.96 4.69
C SER A 2 21.89 3.48 3.75
N LYS A 3 22.19 3.51 2.47
CA LYS A 3 21.31 4.04 1.42
C LYS A 3 20.58 2.91 0.69
N TYR A 4 19.50 3.27 0.04
CA TYR A 4 18.65 2.38 -0.73
C TYR A 4 18.37 2.94 -2.11
N LEU A 5 18.19 2.07 -3.08
CA LEU A 5 17.72 2.43 -4.40
C LEU A 5 16.78 1.35 -4.95
N CYS A 6 15.91 1.74 -5.89
CA CYS A 6 15.15 0.82 -6.71
C CYS A 6 15.69 0.86 -8.14
N ALA A 7 16.22 -0.25 -8.63
CA ALA A 7 16.76 -0.39 -9.98
C ALA A 7 15.71 -0.98 -10.94
N ASN A 8 15.58 -0.37 -12.12
CA ASN A 8 14.88 -0.90 -13.27
C ASN A 8 15.87 -1.66 -14.15
N LEU A 9 15.76 -2.97 -14.14
CA LEU A 9 16.69 -3.87 -14.83
C LEU A 9 16.58 -3.80 -16.36
N ASP A 10 15.39 -3.50 -16.87
CA ASP A 10 15.11 -3.47 -18.31
C ASP A 10 15.61 -2.18 -18.96
N LYS A 11 15.53 -1.05 -18.24
CA LYS A 11 15.93 0.27 -18.77
C LYS A 11 17.29 0.75 -18.31
N LYS A 12 17.89 0.08 -17.35
CA LYS A 12 19.11 0.53 -16.69
C LYS A 12 18.95 1.94 -16.10
N GLU A 13 17.88 2.12 -15.36
CA GLU A 13 17.56 3.34 -14.63
C GLU A 13 17.43 3.00 -13.15
N TYR A 14 17.62 3.98 -12.27
CA TYR A 14 17.35 3.78 -10.84
C TYR A 14 16.75 5.01 -10.18
N LEU A 15 16.01 4.77 -9.09
CA LEU A 15 15.46 5.78 -8.20
C LEU A 15 16.16 5.67 -6.85
N ASP A 16 16.82 6.77 -6.43
CA ASP A 16 17.50 6.85 -5.13
C ASP A 16 16.46 7.14 -4.02
N PHE A 17 16.38 6.26 -3.04
CA PHE A 17 15.54 6.40 -1.85
C PHE A 17 16.28 7.06 -0.67
N GLY A 18 17.60 7.31 -0.80
CA GLY A 18 18.40 7.87 0.29
C GLY A 18 18.49 6.91 1.49
N THR A 19 18.42 7.45 2.71
CA THR A 19 18.53 6.67 3.95
C THR A 19 17.17 6.18 4.46
N TYR A 20 17.17 5.07 5.22
CA TYR A 20 16.01 4.28 5.61
C TYR A 20 14.84 5.03 6.25
N SER A 21 15.08 6.00 7.13
CA SER A 21 14.07 6.43 8.12
C SER A 21 12.92 7.29 7.60
N GLU A 22 13.03 7.87 6.40
CA GLU A 22 12.04 8.85 5.93
C GLU A 22 11.48 8.55 4.54
N ASN A 23 12.15 7.71 3.75
CA ASN A 23 11.88 7.59 2.32
C ASN A 23 11.22 6.28 1.90
N ILE A 24 11.17 5.28 2.77
CA ILE A 24 10.48 4.01 2.49
C ILE A 24 9.08 3.92 3.11
N THR A 25 8.62 5.02 3.72
CA THR A 25 7.27 5.11 4.25
C THR A 25 6.25 5.34 3.16
N GLU A 26 5.07 4.77 3.33
CA GLU A 26 3.93 5.03 2.46
C GLU A 26 3.68 6.55 2.36
N GLY A 27 3.48 7.03 1.15
CA GLY A 27 3.29 8.46 0.91
C GLY A 27 4.58 9.29 0.88
N SER A 28 5.76 8.68 1.11
CA SER A 28 7.02 9.39 0.88
C SER A 28 7.18 9.76 -0.59
N PRO A 29 7.88 10.88 -0.90
CA PRO A 29 8.11 11.29 -2.29
C PRO A 29 8.75 10.19 -3.14
N ALA A 30 9.65 9.39 -2.58
CA ALA A 30 10.33 8.29 -3.29
C ALA A 30 9.37 7.13 -3.62
N CYS A 31 8.56 6.68 -2.64
CA CYS A 31 7.56 5.63 -2.87
C CYS A 31 6.48 6.07 -3.87
N ASN A 32 5.95 7.29 -3.71
CA ASN A 32 4.99 7.84 -4.66
C ASN A 32 5.57 7.98 -6.08
N THR A 33 6.86 8.31 -6.19
CA THR A 33 7.55 8.41 -7.49
C THR A 33 7.71 7.03 -8.10
N LEU A 34 8.06 6.01 -7.32
CA LEU A 34 8.14 4.63 -7.79
C LEU A 34 6.78 4.14 -8.33
N GLU A 35 5.70 4.38 -7.61
CA GLU A 35 4.35 4.07 -8.07
C GLU A 35 4.00 4.82 -9.37
N TYR A 36 4.33 6.10 -9.46
CA TYR A 36 4.11 6.87 -10.67
C TYR A 36 4.88 6.29 -11.87
N PHE A 37 6.13 5.86 -11.69
CA PHE A 37 6.88 5.20 -12.76
C PHE A 37 6.27 3.84 -13.12
N LEU A 38 5.82 3.06 -12.15
CA LEU A 38 5.10 1.80 -12.40
C LEU A 38 3.78 2.00 -13.15
N ALA A 39 3.14 3.15 -13.00
CA ALA A 39 1.94 3.51 -13.76
C ALA A 39 2.25 4.00 -15.18
N THR A 40 3.46 4.46 -15.44
CA THR A 40 3.82 5.19 -16.66
C THR A 40 5.01 4.56 -17.37
N GLU A 41 6.21 5.02 -17.03
CA GLU A 41 7.43 4.73 -17.78
C GLU A 41 8.01 3.33 -17.47
N TRP A 42 7.85 2.83 -16.24
CA TRP A 42 8.37 1.55 -15.77
C TRP A 42 7.30 0.44 -15.71
N THR A 43 6.15 0.69 -16.31
CA THR A 43 5.06 -0.29 -16.37
C THR A 43 5.54 -1.60 -16.98
N LYS A 44 5.38 -2.69 -16.22
CA LYS A 44 5.76 -4.07 -16.59
C LYS A 44 7.27 -4.34 -16.68
N ASP A 45 8.10 -3.38 -16.32
CA ASP A 45 9.53 -3.60 -16.22
C ASP A 45 9.87 -4.40 -14.96
N LYS A 46 11.03 -5.04 -14.98
CA LYS A 46 11.58 -5.80 -13.84
C LYS A 46 12.33 -4.88 -12.91
N LEU A 47 11.97 -4.94 -11.64
CA LEU A 47 12.54 -4.09 -10.61
C LEU A 47 13.22 -4.91 -9.52
N VAL A 48 14.27 -4.33 -8.93
CA VAL A 48 14.92 -4.83 -7.73
C VAL A 48 15.25 -3.67 -6.78
N PHE A 49 15.04 -3.88 -5.49
CA PHE A 49 15.39 -2.92 -4.46
C PHE A 49 16.70 -3.33 -3.81
N LEU A 50 17.70 -2.46 -3.89
CA LEU A 50 19.06 -2.71 -3.44
C LEU A 50 19.42 -1.84 -2.23
N TYR A 51 20.24 -2.40 -1.39
CA TYR A 51 20.78 -1.79 -0.21
C TYR A 51 22.30 -1.58 -0.35
N GLN A 52 22.83 -0.45 0.13
CA GLN A 52 24.21 -0.06 -0.07
C GLN A 52 25.22 -1.09 0.47
N ASP A 53 24.90 -1.75 1.59
CA ASP A 53 25.80 -2.73 2.21
C ASP A 53 25.58 -4.16 1.65
N ASN A 54 24.85 -4.29 0.53
CA ASN A 54 24.58 -5.56 -0.12
C ASN A 54 25.81 -6.03 -0.90
N GLU A 55 26.56 -6.99 -0.36
CA GLU A 55 27.77 -7.51 -0.96
C GLU A 55 27.52 -8.43 -2.15
N LYS A 56 26.33 -9.08 -2.21
CA LYS A 56 25.98 -10.02 -3.28
C LYS A 56 24.54 -9.81 -3.76
N SER A 57 24.32 -10.12 -5.03
CA SER A 57 23.01 -10.02 -5.66
C SER A 57 22.85 -11.10 -6.71
N ASP A 58 21.71 -11.79 -6.69
CA ASP A 58 21.33 -12.73 -7.75
C ASP A 58 21.15 -12.05 -9.12
N PHE A 59 20.90 -10.73 -9.13
CA PHE A 59 20.73 -9.93 -10.35
C PHE A 59 22.05 -9.43 -10.95
N PHE A 60 23.10 -9.38 -10.14
CA PHE A 60 24.45 -8.90 -10.52
C PHE A 60 25.53 -9.84 -9.96
N PRO A 61 25.52 -11.12 -10.36
CA PRO A 61 26.34 -12.16 -9.72
C PRO A 61 27.85 -11.97 -9.92
N GLU A 62 28.27 -11.19 -10.89
CA GLU A 62 29.68 -10.92 -11.20
C GLU A 62 30.21 -9.67 -10.47
N GLU A 63 29.34 -8.95 -9.77
CA GLU A 63 29.69 -7.69 -9.11
C GLU A 63 29.90 -7.90 -7.61
N ASP A 64 30.94 -7.24 -7.07
CA ASP A 64 31.26 -7.29 -5.64
C ASP A 64 30.22 -6.53 -4.79
N ASN A 65 29.61 -5.48 -5.36
CA ASN A 65 28.53 -4.71 -4.75
C ASN A 65 27.52 -4.25 -5.79
N ALA A 66 26.32 -4.79 -5.73
CA ALA A 66 25.25 -4.50 -6.70
C ALA A 66 24.75 -3.04 -6.64
N TYR A 67 24.71 -2.44 -5.45
CA TYR A 67 24.31 -1.04 -5.29
C TYR A 67 25.28 -0.09 -6.00
N ASP A 68 26.59 -0.24 -5.74
CA ASP A 68 27.62 0.59 -6.35
C ASP A 68 27.66 0.39 -7.86
N PHE A 69 27.53 -0.86 -8.33
CA PHE A 69 27.43 -1.16 -9.77
C PHE A 69 26.27 -0.41 -10.42
N VAL A 70 25.08 -0.41 -9.82
CA VAL A 70 23.91 0.30 -10.37
C VAL A 70 24.15 1.81 -10.37
N VAL A 71 24.69 2.38 -9.30
CA VAL A 71 24.98 3.83 -9.22
C VAL A 71 25.97 4.27 -10.30
N GLU A 72 26.94 3.43 -10.64
CA GLU A 72 27.96 3.74 -11.66
C GLU A 72 27.51 3.51 -13.09
N ASN A 73 26.58 2.57 -13.34
CA ASN A 73 26.24 2.08 -14.68
C ASN A 73 24.80 2.35 -15.13
N PHE A 74 23.91 2.81 -14.23
CA PHE A 74 22.51 3.09 -14.53
C PHE A 74 22.23 4.59 -14.46
N ASP A 75 21.21 5.04 -15.18
CA ASP A 75 20.80 6.44 -15.17
C ASP A 75 19.90 6.74 -13.97
N GLN A 76 20.31 7.70 -13.14
CA GLN A 76 19.52 8.13 -12.00
C GLN A 76 18.28 8.92 -12.42
N ARG A 77 17.12 8.51 -11.91
CA ARG A 77 15.84 9.22 -12.07
C ARG A 77 15.60 10.15 -10.88
N ILE A 78 14.90 11.24 -11.14
CA ILE A 78 14.62 12.27 -10.15
C ILE A 78 13.36 11.91 -9.37
N VAL A 79 13.42 12.02 -8.03
CA VAL A 79 12.25 11.94 -7.15
C VAL A 79 11.32 13.13 -7.40
N LEU A 80 10.05 12.84 -7.63
CA LEU A 80 9.01 13.83 -7.94
C LEU A 80 8.34 14.33 -6.65
N ASN A 81 8.10 15.63 -6.55
CA ASN A 81 7.52 16.24 -5.34
C ASN A 81 5.99 16.16 -5.26
N SER A 82 5.32 15.83 -6.35
CA SER A 82 3.86 15.77 -6.38
C SER A 82 3.42 14.83 -7.49
N VAL A 83 2.95 13.66 -7.11
CA VAL A 83 2.43 12.62 -8.01
C VAL A 83 1.13 12.05 -7.46
N LEU A 84 0.36 11.42 -8.32
CA LEU A 84 -0.85 10.73 -7.92
C LEU A 84 -0.50 9.49 -7.09
N LYS A 85 -1.30 9.23 -6.08
CA LYS A 85 -1.25 8.00 -5.30
C LYS A 85 -2.05 6.91 -6.00
N TYR A 86 -1.53 5.70 -6.01
CA TYR A 86 -2.20 4.53 -6.55
C TYR A 86 -2.67 3.60 -5.42
N THR A 87 -3.73 2.85 -5.69
CA THR A 87 -4.40 2.02 -4.69
C THR A 87 -3.99 0.56 -4.79
N TYR A 88 -3.72 0.10 -6.01
CA TYR A 88 -3.43 -1.30 -6.30
C TYR A 88 -2.08 -1.43 -6.98
N ILE A 89 -1.25 -2.32 -6.44
CA ILE A 89 0.00 -2.75 -7.04
C ILE A 89 -0.21 -4.19 -7.52
N VAL A 90 0.05 -4.45 -8.80
CA VAL A 90 -0.21 -5.74 -9.43
C VAL A 90 1.09 -6.37 -9.89
N ASN A 91 1.34 -7.58 -9.43
CA ASN A 91 2.43 -8.43 -9.89
C ASN A 91 1.93 -9.39 -10.96
N MET A 92 2.35 -9.14 -12.19
CA MET A 92 1.95 -9.93 -13.36
C MET A 92 2.66 -11.28 -13.40
N SER A 93 3.88 -11.36 -12.86
CA SER A 93 4.69 -12.58 -12.88
C SER A 93 4.11 -13.66 -11.97
N ASN A 94 3.66 -13.27 -10.78
CA ASN A 94 3.13 -14.17 -9.76
C ASN A 94 1.60 -14.24 -9.72
N ASN A 95 0.94 -13.45 -10.56
CA ASN A 95 -0.53 -13.39 -10.61
C ASN A 95 -1.15 -12.95 -9.28
N GLU A 96 -0.52 -11.96 -8.64
CA GLU A 96 -0.89 -11.40 -7.35
C GLU A 96 -1.14 -9.90 -7.45
N TYR A 97 -1.94 -9.36 -6.55
CA TYR A 97 -2.05 -7.92 -6.39
C TYR A 97 -2.06 -7.56 -4.91
N TYR A 98 -1.61 -6.35 -4.66
CA TYR A 98 -1.55 -5.75 -3.35
C TYR A 98 -2.48 -4.53 -3.29
N PHE A 99 -3.16 -4.36 -2.16
CA PHE A 99 -4.01 -3.21 -1.90
C PHE A 99 -3.37 -2.37 -0.79
N GLU A 100 -2.90 -1.19 -1.13
CA GLU A 100 -2.09 -0.34 -0.24
C GLU A 100 -2.77 -0.01 1.09
N ALA A 101 -4.07 0.30 1.07
CA ALA A 101 -4.84 0.59 2.29
C ALA A 101 -5.06 -0.63 3.22
N ALA A 102 -4.53 -1.79 2.85
CA ALA A 102 -4.61 -3.01 3.65
C ALA A 102 -3.37 -3.26 4.52
N LEU A 103 -2.42 -2.30 4.57
CA LEU A 103 -1.29 -2.37 5.50
C LEU A 103 -1.71 -1.96 6.91
N PRO A 104 -1.25 -2.68 7.93
CA PRO A 104 -1.44 -2.25 9.32
C PRO A 104 -0.68 -0.95 9.59
N GLU A 105 -1.30 -0.04 10.36
CA GLU A 105 -0.56 1.03 11.02
C GLU A 105 0.30 0.41 12.13
N SER A 106 1.60 0.66 12.12
CA SER A 106 2.39 0.37 13.31
C SER A 106 2.15 1.47 14.34
N GLU A 107 2.08 1.13 15.62
CA GLU A 107 1.85 2.09 16.70
C GLU A 107 2.91 3.21 16.76
N ASP A 108 4.09 3.00 16.17
CA ASP A 108 5.24 3.91 16.25
C ASP A 108 5.73 4.47 14.91
N TYR A 109 5.22 3.99 13.77
CA TYR A 109 5.71 4.41 12.45
C TYR A 109 4.57 4.59 11.46
N SER A 110 4.66 5.66 10.65
CA SER A 110 3.94 5.78 9.39
C SER A 110 4.09 4.48 8.57
N HIS A 111 3.04 4.06 7.88
CA HIS A 111 3.01 2.84 7.08
C HIS A 111 4.29 2.66 6.27
N VAL A 112 4.91 1.50 6.36
CA VAL A 112 6.03 1.14 5.49
C VAL A 112 5.48 0.84 4.10
N CYS A 113 6.03 1.46 3.07
CA CYS A 113 5.66 1.10 1.70
C CYS A 113 6.08 -0.36 1.44
N PRO A 114 5.18 -1.23 0.98
CA PRO A 114 5.49 -2.65 0.79
C PRO A 114 6.45 -2.89 -0.37
N LEU A 115 6.51 -2.00 -1.35
CA LEU A 115 7.35 -2.17 -2.54
C LEU A 115 8.83 -2.37 -2.21
N PRO A 116 9.49 -1.55 -1.38
CA PRO A 116 10.87 -1.80 -0.98
C PRO A 116 11.10 -3.18 -0.38
N PHE A 117 10.13 -3.68 0.38
CA PHE A 117 10.23 -4.96 1.06
C PHE A 117 10.09 -6.15 0.10
N VAL A 118 9.04 -6.18 -0.71
CA VAL A 118 8.80 -7.30 -1.65
C VAL A 118 9.72 -7.28 -2.86
N LEU A 119 10.33 -6.13 -3.18
CA LEU A 119 11.31 -5.97 -4.26
C LEU A 119 12.76 -6.11 -3.80
N ALA A 120 13.02 -6.21 -2.49
CA ALA A 120 14.38 -6.34 -1.97
C ALA A 120 15.12 -7.51 -2.62
N ASP A 121 16.40 -7.36 -2.86
CA ASP A 121 17.26 -8.49 -3.18
C ASP A 121 17.28 -9.45 -1.98
N LYS A 122 17.08 -10.74 -2.20
CA LYS A 122 16.95 -11.75 -1.13
C LYS A 122 18.17 -11.84 -0.23
N ASP A 123 19.34 -11.56 -0.77
CA ASP A 123 20.60 -11.50 -0.01
C ASP A 123 20.80 -10.14 0.68
N SER A 124 19.87 -9.20 0.45
CA SER A 124 19.87 -7.87 1.06
C SER A 124 19.19 -7.94 2.43
N CYS A 125 19.97 -8.13 3.47
CA CYS A 125 19.53 -8.17 4.86
C CYS A 125 19.16 -6.78 5.42
N CYS A 126 18.49 -5.95 4.61
CA CYS A 126 18.20 -4.56 4.99
C CYS A 126 17.08 -4.42 6.05
N PHE A 127 16.29 -5.45 6.29
CA PHE A 127 15.18 -5.41 7.25
C PHE A 127 15.53 -5.93 8.64
N GLY A 128 16.82 -6.27 8.88
CA GLY A 128 17.39 -6.51 10.20
C GLY A 128 16.96 -7.79 10.91
N ASP A 129 17.63 -8.05 12.05
CA ASP A 129 17.40 -9.20 12.94
C ASP A 129 16.03 -9.19 13.65
N SER A 130 15.15 -8.26 13.30
CA SER A 130 13.84 -8.08 13.94
C SER A 130 12.67 -8.74 13.22
N LEU A 131 12.90 -9.31 12.03
CA LEU A 131 11.86 -10.02 11.29
C LEU A 131 11.64 -11.44 11.85
N ASP A 132 10.39 -11.84 12.00
CA ASP A 132 10.07 -13.24 12.26
C ASP A 132 10.24 -14.11 10.99
N ASP A 133 10.20 -15.44 11.16
CA ASP A 133 10.37 -16.39 10.05
C ASP A 133 9.31 -16.22 8.94
N SER A 134 8.16 -15.66 9.23
CA SER A 134 7.08 -15.46 8.26
C SER A 134 7.33 -14.21 7.42
N GLU A 135 7.82 -13.16 8.05
CA GLU A 135 8.21 -11.90 7.41
C GLU A 135 9.44 -12.08 6.51
N ALA A 136 10.44 -12.80 7.01
CA ALA A 136 11.68 -13.11 6.27
C ALA A 136 11.42 -13.84 4.94
N ARG A 137 10.34 -14.64 4.85
CA ARG A 137 9.98 -15.36 3.60
C ARG A 137 9.44 -14.46 2.50
N GLU A 138 8.91 -13.30 2.84
CA GLU A 138 8.28 -12.38 1.91
C GLU A 138 9.26 -11.31 1.40
N VAL A 139 10.43 -11.17 2.05
CA VAL A 139 11.50 -10.28 1.57
C VAL A 139 11.93 -10.73 0.17
N GLY A 140 11.90 -9.80 -0.78
CA GLY A 140 12.31 -10.08 -2.15
C GLY A 140 11.40 -11.01 -2.95
N ARG A 141 10.19 -11.30 -2.47
CA ARG A 141 9.25 -12.19 -3.16
C ARG A 141 8.90 -11.74 -4.57
N TRP A 142 8.90 -10.44 -4.82
CA TRP A 142 8.60 -9.83 -6.12
C TRP A 142 9.83 -9.25 -6.82
N SER A 143 11.01 -9.53 -6.31
CA SER A 143 12.27 -9.07 -6.88
C SER A 143 12.45 -9.61 -8.29
N GLY A 144 12.71 -8.73 -9.26
CA GLY A 144 12.82 -9.09 -10.68
C GLY A 144 11.50 -9.40 -11.39
N ASP A 145 10.37 -9.22 -10.73
CA ASP A 145 9.04 -9.41 -11.31
C ASP A 145 8.57 -8.17 -12.09
N SER A 146 7.61 -8.40 -13.00
CA SER A 146 6.97 -7.35 -13.78
C SER A 146 5.74 -6.82 -13.06
N LEU A 147 5.76 -5.52 -12.73
CA LEU A 147 4.72 -4.85 -11.96
C LEU A 147 4.00 -3.76 -12.75
N PHE A 148 2.79 -3.47 -12.34
CA PHE A 148 2.11 -2.21 -12.66
C PHE A 148 1.24 -1.75 -11.49
N VAL A 149 0.86 -0.47 -11.49
CA VAL A 149 -0.04 0.09 -10.49
C VAL A 149 -1.29 0.68 -11.14
N THR A 150 -2.40 0.69 -10.42
CA THR A 150 -3.67 1.21 -10.95
C THR A 150 -4.60 1.66 -9.82
N ASN A 151 -5.52 2.58 -10.15
CA ASN A 151 -6.66 2.93 -9.32
C ASN A 151 -7.95 2.20 -9.75
N ASN A 152 -7.87 1.39 -10.82
CA ASN A 152 -9.00 0.61 -11.33
C ASN A 152 -8.94 -0.83 -10.81
N LYS A 153 -9.81 -1.16 -9.85
CA LYS A 153 -9.93 -2.50 -9.26
C LYS A 153 -10.25 -3.59 -10.29
N ASP A 154 -10.96 -3.27 -11.37
CA ASP A 154 -11.34 -4.25 -12.37
C ASP A 154 -10.09 -4.87 -13.06
N LEU A 155 -8.98 -4.13 -13.12
CA LEU A 155 -7.72 -4.62 -13.64
C LEU A 155 -7.04 -5.66 -12.72
N CYS A 156 -7.48 -5.77 -11.46
CA CYS A 156 -7.03 -6.79 -10.52
C CYS A 156 -7.86 -8.10 -10.63
N SER A 157 -8.87 -8.12 -11.52
CA SER A 157 -9.71 -9.32 -11.72
C SER A 157 -8.87 -10.49 -12.23
N GLY A 158 -8.94 -11.60 -11.53
CA GLY A 158 -8.14 -12.81 -11.84
C GLY A 158 -6.78 -12.89 -11.12
N TYR A 159 -6.36 -11.83 -10.45
CA TYR A 159 -5.19 -11.84 -9.58
C TYR A 159 -5.57 -12.19 -8.15
N LYS A 160 -4.71 -12.89 -7.43
CA LYS A 160 -4.88 -13.18 -6.00
C LYS A 160 -4.47 -11.97 -5.18
N LEU A 161 -5.22 -11.65 -4.13
CA LEU A 161 -4.78 -10.68 -3.14
C LEU A 161 -3.54 -11.20 -2.41
N PHE A 162 -2.46 -10.46 -2.47
CA PHE A 162 -1.24 -10.74 -1.71
C PHE A 162 -1.51 -10.42 -0.23
N GLU A 163 -1.38 -11.43 0.60
CA GLU A 163 -1.49 -11.31 2.06
C GLU A 163 -0.10 -11.05 2.62
N SER A 164 0.20 -9.79 2.94
CA SER A 164 1.45 -9.41 3.57
C SER A 164 1.53 -10.01 4.98
N PRO A 165 2.69 -10.54 5.41
CA PRO A 165 2.89 -10.99 6.80
C PRO A 165 2.73 -9.85 7.81
N TYR A 166 2.94 -8.59 7.42
CA TYR A 166 2.60 -7.43 8.26
C TYR A 166 1.10 -7.29 8.58
N ARG A 167 0.24 -8.12 7.96
CA ARG A 167 -1.18 -8.26 8.30
C ARG A 167 -1.45 -9.10 9.54
N MET A 168 -0.48 -9.82 10.08
CA MET A 168 -0.78 -10.87 11.05
C MET A 168 -1.33 -10.40 12.39
N ASN A 169 -1.30 -9.12 12.71
CA ASN A 169 -1.94 -8.60 13.93
C ASN A 169 -3.25 -7.83 13.69
N ASN A 170 -3.58 -7.55 12.44
CA ASN A 170 -4.92 -7.09 12.08
C ASN A 170 -5.40 -7.97 10.92
N THR A 171 -6.29 -8.90 11.21
CA THR A 171 -7.25 -9.37 10.23
C THR A 171 -7.98 -8.12 9.74
N ALA A 172 -7.43 -7.43 8.75
CA ALA A 172 -8.18 -6.44 8.00
C ALA A 172 -9.35 -7.23 7.42
N ASN A 173 -10.39 -7.22 8.21
CA ASN A 173 -11.66 -7.82 7.88
C ASN A 173 -12.09 -7.02 6.65
N MET A 174 -11.96 -7.58 5.45
CA MET A 174 -12.45 -6.97 4.20
C MET A 174 -13.98 -6.83 4.23
N ALA A 175 -14.53 -6.72 5.43
CA ALA A 175 -15.97 -6.60 5.72
C ALA A 175 -16.62 -5.45 4.96
N LEU A 176 -15.84 -4.43 4.59
CA LEU A 176 -16.34 -3.26 3.87
C LEU A 176 -16.00 -3.28 2.37
N ASN A 177 -15.42 -4.37 1.86
CA ASN A 177 -14.90 -4.44 0.50
C ASN A 177 -15.95 -4.06 -0.56
N GLY A 178 -15.64 -3.00 -1.32
CA GLY A 178 -16.49 -2.50 -2.40
C GLY A 178 -17.76 -1.77 -1.93
N LEU A 179 -17.99 -1.62 -0.61
CA LEU A 179 -19.15 -0.93 -0.09
C LEU A 179 -18.96 0.60 -0.16
N ASN A 180 -19.97 1.28 -0.68
CA ASN A 180 -20.07 2.74 -0.57
C ASN A 180 -20.68 3.09 0.79
N ILE A 181 -19.93 3.77 1.64
CA ILE A 181 -20.28 3.98 3.05
C ILE A 181 -20.38 5.47 3.35
N VAL A 182 -21.46 5.84 4.02
CA VAL A 182 -21.67 7.20 4.53
C VAL A 182 -21.66 7.18 6.04
N VAL A 183 -20.85 8.04 6.65
CA VAL A 183 -20.90 8.27 8.09
C VAL A 183 -21.68 9.54 8.38
N THR A 184 -22.59 9.48 9.37
CA THR A 184 -23.39 10.60 9.80
C THR A 184 -23.28 10.81 11.31
N GLY A 185 -22.95 12.03 11.72
CA GLY A 185 -22.63 12.39 13.10
C GLY A 185 -21.12 12.45 13.35
N THR A 186 -20.76 12.58 14.62
CA THR A 186 -19.36 12.59 15.09
C THR A 186 -19.10 11.32 15.86
N VAL A 187 -18.18 10.52 15.38
CA VAL A 187 -17.75 9.27 16.02
C VAL A 187 -16.88 9.60 17.24
N SER A 188 -17.13 8.94 18.35
CA SER A 188 -16.45 9.21 19.62
C SER A 188 -14.95 8.93 19.52
N GLY A 189 -14.12 9.88 19.92
CA GLY A 189 -12.65 9.74 19.89
C GLY A 189 -12.01 9.86 18.52
N HIS A 190 -12.79 10.03 17.44
CA HIS A 190 -12.28 10.01 16.08
C HIS A 190 -12.60 11.28 15.28
N THR A 191 -11.66 11.70 14.42
CA THR A 191 -11.93 12.73 13.42
C THR A 191 -12.66 12.12 12.22
N ARG A 192 -13.31 12.97 11.43
CA ARG A 192 -13.93 12.51 10.19
C ARG A 192 -12.93 11.85 9.24
N GLY A 193 -11.72 12.43 9.15
CA GLY A 193 -10.65 11.89 8.30
C GLY A 193 -10.18 10.52 8.76
N SER A 194 -10.04 10.29 10.08
CA SER A 194 -9.65 8.97 10.59
C SER A 194 -10.71 7.90 10.29
N ILE A 195 -12.01 8.20 10.44
CA ILE A 195 -13.07 7.24 10.08
C ILE A 195 -13.10 6.96 8.58
N GLU A 196 -12.92 7.97 7.74
CA GLU A 196 -12.82 7.75 6.29
C GLU A 196 -11.61 6.88 5.92
N ASN A 197 -10.50 6.98 6.67
CA ASN A 197 -9.35 6.11 6.51
C ASN A 197 -9.66 4.67 6.96
N TYR A 198 -10.30 4.47 8.12
CA TYR A 198 -10.76 3.13 8.54
C TYR A 198 -11.64 2.45 7.49
N ILE A 199 -12.56 3.21 6.87
CA ILE A 199 -13.40 2.69 5.79
C ILE A 199 -12.54 2.24 4.60
N ARG A 200 -11.56 3.06 4.18
CA ARG A 200 -10.66 2.72 3.06
C ARG A 200 -9.77 1.53 3.38
N GLN A 201 -9.20 1.49 4.58
CA GLN A 201 -8.35 0.39 5.06
C GLN A 201 -9.08 -0.96 5.06
N ASN A 202 -10.40 -0.94 5.31
CA ASN A 202 -11.25 -2.13 5.26
C ASN A 202 -11.90 -2.37 3.88
N GLY A 203 -11.38 -1.74 2.81
CA GLY A 203 -11.81 -1.93 1.43
C GLY A 203 -13.09 -1.20 1.03
N GLY A 204 -13.61 -0.32 1.88
CA GLY A 204 -14.81 0.48 1.62
C GLY A 204 -14.51 1.81 0.92
N ASN A 205 -15.55 2.39 0.32
CA ASN A 205 -15.51 3.69 -0.34
C ASN A 205 -16.29 4.72 0.50
N PRO A 206 -15.62 5.62 1.25
CA PRO A 206 -16.30 6.64 2.03
C PRO A 206 -16.98 7.67 1.10
N GLN A 207 -18.23 8.00 1.42
CA GLN A 207 -19.06 8.92 0.66
C GLN A 207 -19.51 10.10 1.54
N SER A 208 -19.57 11.30 0.97
CA SER A 208 -20.02 12.49 1.69
C SER A 208 -21.53 12.59 1.83
N SER A 209 -22.30 11.95 0.92
CA SER A 209 -23.76 12.01 0.86
C SER A 209 -24.38 10.66 0.54
N VAL A 210 -25.59 10.45 1.03
CA VAL A 210 -26.38 9.24 0.77
C VAL A 210 -26.99 9.31 -0.63
N THR A 211 -26.76 8.30 -1.44
CA THR A 211 -27.29 8.14 -2.79
C THR A 211 -27.86 6.73 -2.98
N LYS A 212 -28.50 6.45 -4.11
CA LYS A 212 -28.97 5.08 -4.44
C LYS A 212 -27.81 4.07 -4.58
N LYS A 213 -26.55 4.54 -4.71
CA LYS A 213 -25.37 3.68 -4.78
C LYS A 213 -24.73 3.43 -3.40
N THR A 214 -25.24 4.08 -2.35
CA THR A 214 -24.76 3.86 -0.98
C THR A 214 -25.21 2.48 -0.49
N ASN A 215 -24.29 1.70 0.06
CA ASN A 215 -24.56 0.36 0.57
C ASN A 215 -24.80 0.35 2.08
N LEU A 216 -24.15 1.26 2.81
CA LEU A 216 -24.18 1.29 4.27
C LEU A 216 -24.12 2.72 4.79
N VAL A 217 -24.88 2.99 5.85
CA VAL A 217 -24.80 4.25 6.60
C VAL A 217 -24.44 3.93 8.05
N VAL A 218 -23.31 4.47 8.52
CA VAL A 218 -22.90 4.43 9.92
C VAL A 218 -23.49 5.64 10.63
N VAL A 219 -24.27 5.38 11.66
CA VAL A 219 -24.93 6.41 12.48
C VAL A 219 -24.13 6.55 13.77
N ALA A 220 -23.35 7.63 13.88
CA ALA A 220 -22.59 7.93 15.07
C ALA A 220 -23.51 8.42 16.21
N ASP A 221 -23.09 8.19 17.45
CA ASP A 221 -23.89 8.48 18.63
C ASP A 221 -24.07 9.99 18.86
N TYR A 222 -23.11 10.81 18.43
CA TYR A 222 -23.17 12.25 18.63
C TYR A 222 -23.57 13.02 17.37
N LYS A 223 -24.69 13.77 17.49
CA LYS A 223 -25.23 14.67 16.45
C LYS A 223 -25.38 14.06 15.05
N PRO A 224 -26.02 12.91 14.87
CA PRO A 224 -26.28 12.35 13.53
C PRO A 224 -27.17 13.30 12.71
N GLY A 225 -26.81 13.45 11.43
CA GLY A 225 -27.52 14.35 10.52
C GLY A 225 -28.85 13.75 10.04
N ARG A 226 -29.99 14.36 10.40
CA ARG A 226 -31.34 13.90 10.03
C ARG A 226 -31.49 13.62 8.54
N LYS A 227 -31.00 14.52 7.68
CA LYS A 227 -31.12 14.36 6.22
C LYS A 227 -30.51 13.06 5.71
N LYS A 228 -29.33 12.68 6.18
CA LYS A 228 -28.67 11.43 5.77
C LYS A 228 -29.44 10.20 6.23
N ILE A 229 -30.02 10.24 7.42
CA ILE A 229 -30.88 9.18 7.97
C ILE A 229 -32.18 9.04 7.14
N ASP A 230 -32.81 10.17 6.82
CA ASP A 230 -34.05 10.18 6.03
C ASP A 230 -33.80 9.68 4.61
N ASP A 231 -32.69 10.08 3.98
CA ASP A 231 -32.29 9.59 2.67
C ASP A 231 -31.97 8.09 2.70
N ALA A 232 -31.30 7.59 3.76
CA ALA A 232 -31.06 6.16 3.94
C ALA A 232 -32.34 5.35 4.03
N LYS A 233 -33.29 5.81 4.86
CA LYS A 233 -34.64 5.20 4.96
C LYS A 233 -35.39 5.22 3.62
N LYS A 234 -35.35 6.35 2.91
CA LYS A 234 -35.97 6.53 1.62
C LYS A 234 -35.45 5.55 0.56
N TYR A 235 -34.17 5.26 0.57
CA TYR A 235 -33.52 4.36 -0.38
C TYR A 235 -33.44 2.90 0.11
N GLY A 236 -33.90 2.60 1.34
CA GLY A 236 -33.85 1.25 1.91
C GLY A 236 -32.44 0.79 2.24
N ILE A 237 -31.52 1.75 2.54
CA ILE A 237 -30.12 1.46 2.82
C ILE A 237 -29.96 0.99 4.27
N LYS A 238 -29.14 -0.06 4.47
CA LYS A 238 -28.81 -0.56 5.80
C LYS A 238 -28.12 0.54 6.62
N MET A 239 -28.57 0.71 7.84
CA MET A 239 -27.97 1.59 8.84
C MET A 239 -27.42 0.74 9.98
N ILE A 240 -26.25 1.07 10.48
CA ILE A 240 -25.61 0.45 11.63
C ILE A 240 -25.16 1.53 12.61
N SER A 241 -25.00 1.16 13.87
CA SER A 241 -24.44 2.02 14.91
C SER A 241 -22.92 2.17 14.75
N GLU A 242 -22.34 3.11 15.46
CA GLU A 242 -20.90 3.27 15.63
C GLU A 242 -20.26 2.00 16.19
N GLN A 243 -20.85 1.40 17.20
CA GLN A 243 -20.37 0.16 17.79
C GLN A 243 -20.39 -1.00 16.80
N GLU A 244 -21.50 -1.23 16.09
CA GLU A 244 -21.60 -2.26 15.06
C GLU A 244 -20.59 -2.06 13.93
N PHE A 245 -20.25 -0.80 13.61
CA PHE A 245 -19.23 -0.50 12.62
C PHE A 245 -17.85 -0.96 13.09
N PHE A 246 -17.45 -0.64 14.32
CA PHE A 246 -16.15 -1.05 14.88
C PHE A 246 -16.07 -2.57 15.06
N GLU A 247 -17.13 -3.21 15.57
CA GLU A 247 -17.22 -4.68 15.64
C GLU A 247 -17.07 -5.33 14.24
N MET A 248 -17.63 -4.70 13.21
CA MET A 248 -17.57 -5.19 11.83
C MET A 248 -16.15 -5.11 11.24
N ILE A 249 -15.37 -4.13 11.62
CA ILE A 249 -13.98 -3.97 11.17
C ILE A 249 -12.95 -4.60 12.11
N GLY A 250 -13.41 -5.18 13.25
CA GLY A 250 -12.57 -5.93 14.19
C GLY A 250 -11.87 -5.06 15.24
N GLU A 251 -12.41 -3.87 15.51
CA GLU A 251 -11.94 -2.96 16.59
C GLU A 251 -12.90 -2.91 17.79
#